data_2bedbc1cd4a3a04bf9bf79f3b7150d1d
#
_entry.id   2bedbc1cd4a3a04bf9bf79f3b7150d1d
#
_cell.length_a   1.000
_cell.length_b   1.000
_cell.length_c   1.000
_cell.angle_alpha   90.00
_cell.angle_beta   90.00
_cell.angle_gamma   90.00
#
_symmetry.space_group_name_H-M   'P 1'
#
loop_
_entity.id
_entity.type
_entity.pdbx_description
1 polymer ?
#
loop_
_entity_poly.entity_id
_entity_poly.type
_entity_poly.pdbx_seq_one_letter_code
_entity_poly.pdbx_strand_id
1 'polypeptide(L)'
;GRMLERDLRLLKRLIEAGPGVPLYLDYPDFPSVLETIKLLGSDTSDENFREVWIPKEFYDVVAPHIDNVLREGEESGLFEMEQAALGYLCLYGIMTVDEFFDKMLDYWEFSGRHSLEFFTNMVYESPVVKLCRVDSGGERFMCAPNIFDPDEILDRRNEYAGIESLRRFSPEEALKAGAGSPY
;
A
#
# COMPACT_ATOMS: atom_id res chain seq x y z
N GLY A 1 7.05 7.09 -9.37
CA GLY A 1 6.48 6.07 -8.54
C GLY A 1 5.29 6.63 -7.80
N ARG A 2 4.22 5.88 -7.78
CA ARG A 2 3.04 6.27 -7.00
C ARG A 2 3.34 5.96 -5.53
N MET A 3 2.96 6.86 -4.66
CA MET A 3 3.08 6.70 -3.22
C MET A 3 1.73 6.25 -2.67
N LEU A 4 1.75 5.57 -1.53
CA LEU A 4 0.54 5.31 -0.77
C LEU A 4 -0.17 6.63 -0.45
N GLU A 5 -1.49 6.64 -0.41
CA GLU A 5 -2.27 7.82 -0.01
C GLU A 5 -1.75 8.43 1.29
N ARG A 6 -1.47 7.59 2.27
CA ARG A 6 -0.92 7.99 3.57
C ARG A 6 0.43 8.72 3.42
N ASP A 7 1.34 8.19 2.61
CA ASP A 7 2.63 8.81 2.36
C ASP A 7 2.47 10.17 1.63
N LEU A 8 1.53 10.26 0.69
CA LEU A 8 1.22 11.52 0.00
C LEU A 8 0.61 12.55 0.96
N ARG A 9 -0.27 12.12 1.86
CA ARG A 9 -0.85 13.00 2.89
C ARG A 9 0.20 13.47 3.91
N LEU A 10 1.13 12.60 4.30
CA LEU A 10 2.28 12.99 5.13
C LEU A 10 3.17 13.99 4.39
N LEU A 11 3.47 13.70 3.11
CA LEU A 11 4.28 14.61 2.29
C LEU A 11 3.62 15.98 2.16
N LYS A 12 2.30 16.04 2.02
CA LYS A 12 1.56 17.31 2.05
C LYS A 12 1.74 18.05 3.37
N ARG A 13 1.62 17.37 4.51
CA ARG A 13 1.85 17.99 5.84
C ARG A 13 3.28 18.54 5.97
N LEU A 14 4.29 17.81 5.47
CA LEU A 14 5.68 18.27 5.47
C LEU A 14 5.87 19.49 4.57
N ILE A 15 5.19 19.55 3.43
CA ILE A 15 5.20 20.70 2.53
C ILE A 15 4.54 21.92 3.20
N GLU A 16 3.41 21.74 3.87
CA GLU A 16 2.71 22.80 4.61
C GLU A 16 3.55 23.31 5.79
N ALA A 17 4.33 22.47 6.43
CA ALA A 17 5.27 22.89 7.49
C ALA A 17 6.47 23.68 6.95
N GLY A 18 6.90 23.41 5.73
CA GLY A 18 7.99 24.08 5.05
C GLY A 18 9.29 23.28 4.94
N PRO A 19 10.23 23.72 4.09
CA PRO A 19 11.46 22.99 3.84
C PRO A 19 12.36 22.92 5.09
N GLY A 20 12.80 21.72 5.47
CA GLY A 20 13.66 21.47 6.62
C GLY A 20 12.96 21.59 7.97
N VAL A 21 11.65 21.83 8.01
CA VAL A 21 10.89 21.88 9.28
C VAL A 21 10.48 20.46 9.64
N PRO A 22 10.90 19.94 10.82
CA PRO A 22 10.59 18.58 11.22
C PRO A 22 9.14 18.43 11.68
N LEU A 23 8.55 17.28 11.35
CA LEU A 23 7.36 16.75 11.99
C LEU A 23 7.76 15.54 12.85
N TYR A 24 7.10 15.41 14.00
CA TYR A 24 7.29 14.28 14.89
C TYR A 24 6.24 13.21 14.57
N LEU A 25 6.71 12.00 14.28
CA LEU A 25 5.86 10.84 13.97
C LEU A 25 6.02 9.79 15.04
N ASP A 26 4.89 9.32 15.58
CA ASP A 26 4.87 8.16 16.44
C ASP A 26 5.10 6.88 15.64
N TYR A 27 5.70 5.87 16.30
CA TYR A 27 5.66 4.51 15.77
C TYR A 27 4.22 4.01 15.87
N PRO A 28 3.51 3.59 14.85
CA PRO A 28 3.87 3.01 13.55
C PRO A 28 3.69 3.94 12.33
N ASP A 29 3.60 5.26 12.49
CA ASP A 29 3.28 6.20 11.40
C ASP A 29 4.46 6.49 10.45
N PHE A 30 5.45 5.60 10.41
CA PHE A 30 6.63 5.81 9.58
C PHE A 30 6.37 5.59 8.09
N PRO A 31 6.81 6.51 7.23
CA PRO A 31 6.62 6.45 5.80
C PRO A 31 7.60 5.46 5.15
N SER A 32 7.16 4.22 4.92
CA SER A 32 8.02 3.18 4.35
C SER A 32 8.49 3.47 2.93
N VAL A 33 7.61 4.01 2.09
CA VAL A 33 7.93 4.32 0.68
C VAL A 33 8.80 5.57 0.58
N LEU A 34 8.46 6.64 1.29
CA LEU A 34 9.21 7.90 1.27
C LEU A 34 10.64 7.73 1.79
N GLU A 35 10.86 6.86 2.78
CA GLU A 35 12.20 6.51 3.26
C GLU A 35 12.98 5.67 2.25
N THR A 36 12.33 4.68 1.64
CA THR A 36 12.98 3.81 0.65
C THR A 36 13.50 4.61 -0.54
N ILE A 37 12.77 5.62 -0.99
CA ILE A 37 13.19 6.49 -2.10
C ILE A 37 14.08 7.65 -1.65
N LYS A 38 14.40 7.73 -0.35
CA LYS A 38 15.23 8.79 0.27
C LYS A 38 14.77 10.21 -0.02
N LEU A 39 13.45 10.40 -0.08
CA LEU A 39 12.85 11.72 -0.30
C LEU A 39 12.83 12.57 0.97
N LEU A 40 12.88 11.93 2.14
CA LEU A 40 12.84 12.57 3.45
C LEU A 40 14.20 12.54 4.14
N GLY A 41 14.50 13.60 4.88
CA GLY A 41 15.47 13.53 5.97
C GLY A 41 14.78 12.97 7.22
N SER A 42 15.50 12.22 8.04
CA SER A 42 14.98 11.69 9.30
C SER A 42 16.04 11.66 10.40
N ASP A 43 15.60 11.86 11.65
CA ASP A 43 16.38 11.62 12.84
C ASP A 43 15.65 10.59 13.72
N THR A 44 16.39 9.60 14.17
CA THR A 44 15.91 8.46 14.98
C THR A 44 16.58 8.41 16.34
N SER A 45 17.03 9.53 16.85
CA SER A 45 17.72 9.61 18.15
C SER A 45 16.82 9.28 19.34
N ASP A 46 15.50 9.37 19.17
CA ASP A 46 14.52 8.98 20.19
C ASP A 46 13.85 7.65 19.81
N GLU A 47 13.65 6.77 20.80
CA GLU A 47 13.05 5.44 20.58
C GLU A 47 11.52 5.48 20.41
N ASN A 48 10.87 6.56 20.84
CA ASN A 48 9.40 6.68 20.84
C ASN A 48 8.84 7.45 19.66
N PHE A 49 9.62 8.35 19.08
CA PHE A 49 9.21 9.13 17.91
C PHE A 49 10.37 9.36 16.97
N ARG A 50 10.04 9.69 15.75
CA ARG A 50 10.98 10.00 14.69
C ARG A 50 10.71 11.41 14.16
N GLU A 51 11.75 12.20 14.07
CA GLU A 51 11.70 13.45 13.33
C GLU A 51 11.84 13.18 11.83
N VAL A 52 10.95 13.75 11.02
CA VAL A 52 11.04 13.67 9.56
C VAL A 52 10.83 15.06 8.96
N TRP A 53 11.55 15.38 7.91
CA TRP A 53 11.41 16.63 7.15
C TRP A 53 11.65 16.42 5.68
N ILE A 54 11.15 17.36 4.85
CA ILE A 54 11.47 17.40 3.44
C ILE A 54 12.70 18.32 3.22
N PRO A 55 13.81 17.83 2.65
CA PRO A 55 14.93 18.67 2.26
C PRO A 55 14.51 19.72 1.22
N LYS A 56 15.16 20.89 1.27
CA LYS A 56 14.79 22.03 0.43
C LYS A 56 14.83 21.70 -1.07
N GLU A 57 15.83 20.95 -1.50
CA GLU A 57 16.01 20.53 -2.90
C GLU A 57 14.86 19.67 -3.42
N PHE A 58 14.22 18.89 -2.56
CA PHE A 58 13.02 18.10 -2.91
C PHE A 58 11.73 18.92 -2.73
N TYR A 59 11.71 19.82 -1.74
CA TYR A 59 10.56 20.70 -1.50
C TYR A 59 10.18 21.47 -2.75
N ASP A 60 11.14 22.16 -3.38
CA ASP A 60 10.90 23.02 -4.55
C ASP A 60 10.39 22.21 -5.77
N VAL A 61 10.70 20.92 -5.84
CA VAL A 61 10.26 20.02 -6.91
C VAL A 61 8.88 19.43 -6.63
N VAL A 62 8.58 19.09 -5.38
CA VAL A 62 7.39 18.30 -5.02
C VAL A 62 6.20 19.19 -4.67
N ALA A 63 6.44 20.31 -3.96
CA ALA A 63 5.38 21.17 -3.46
C ALA A 63 4.38 21.65 -4.54
N PRO A 64 4.80 22.02 -5.77
CA PRO A 64 3.86 22.45 -6.81
C PRO A 64 2.90 21.36 -7.29
N HIS A 65 3.17 20.10 -7.00
CA HIS A 65 2.45 18.97 -7.60
C HIS A 65 1.60 18.16 -6.62
N ILE A 66 1.84 18.28 -5.30
CA ILE A 66 1.25 17.38 -4.29
C ILE A 66 -0.29 17.39 -4.31
N ASP A 67 -0.89 18.56 -4.38
CA ASP A 67 -2.37 18.69 -4.38
C ASP A 67 -2.99 18.07 -5.64
N ASN A 68 -2.33 18.23 -6.78
CA ASN A 68 -2.80 17.64 -8.03
C ASN A 68 -2.70 16.10 -7.99
N VAL A 69 -1.60 15.56 -7.48
CA VAL A 69 -1.41 14.10 -7.35
C VAL A 69 -2.43 13.48 -6.39
N LEU A 70 -2.70 14.14 -5.27
CA LEU A 70 -3.73 13.68 -4.33
C LEU A 70 -5.11 13.69 -4.97
N ARG A 71 -5.49 14.77 -5.63
CA ARG A 71 -6.77 14.88 -6.33
C ARG A 71 -6.92 13.83 -7.43
N GLU A 72 -5.91 13.63 -8.26
CA GLU A 72 -5.92 12.60 -9.31
C GLU A 72 -6.07 11.19 -8.74
N GLY A 73 -5.43 10.89 -7.60
CA GLY A 73 -5.56 9.61 -6.92
C GLY A 73 -6.99 9.37 -6.40
N GLU A 74 -7.62 10.40 -5.83
CA GLU A 74 -9.00 10.35 -5.35
C GLU A 74 -10.00 10.22 -6.52
N GLU A 75 -9.90 11.09 -7.52
CA GLU A 75 -10.82 11.12 -8.68
C GLU A 75 -10.74 9.84 -9.52
N SER A 76 -9.54 9.28 -9.69
CA SER A 76 -9.35 8.03 -10.40
C SER A 76 -9.77 6.77 -9.62
N GLY A 77 -10.13 6.88 -8.34
CA GLY A 77 -10.41 5.73 -7.48
C GLY A 77 -9.20 4.85 -7.18
N LEU A 78 -7.98 5.35 -7.47
CA LEU A 78 -6.73 4.61 -7.24
C LEU A 78 -6.57 4.25 -5.77
N PHE A 79 -6.79 5.20 -4.86
CA PHE A 79 -6.59 4.98 -3.43
C PHE A 79 -7.56 3.94 -2.87
N GLU A 80 -8.81 3.98 -3.32
CA GLU A 80 -9.82 2.99 -2.93
C GLU A 80 -9.47 1.59 -3.45
N MET A 81 -8.97 1.49 -4.69
CA MET A 81 -8.48 0.23 -5.27
C MET A 81 -7.27 -0.31 -4.49
N GLU A 82 -6.31 0.54 -4.14
CA GLU A 82 -5.15 0.16 -3.34
C GLU A 82 -5.54 -0.28 -1.92
N GLN A 83 -6.51 0.40 -1.32
CA GLN A 83 -7.10 0.00 -0.03
C GLN A 83 -7.78 -1.38 -0.12
N ALA A 84 -8.54 -1.65 -1.17
CA ALA A 84 -9.14 -2.96 -1.38
C ALA A 84 -8.07 -4.06 -1.56
N ALA A 85 -7.01 -3.78 -2.33
CA ALA A 85 -5.89 -4.69 -2.54
C ALA A 85 -5.20 -5.06 -1.23
N LEU A 86 -4.84 -4.06 -0.41
CA LEU A 86 -4.26 -4.27 0.92
C LEU A 86 -5.22 -5.03 1.83
N GLY A 87 -6.50 -4.71 1.78
CA GLY A 87 -7.51 -5.36 2.58
C GLY A 87 -7.64 -6.84 2.27
N TYR A 88 -7.67 -7.24 1.01
CA TYR A 88 -7.64 -8.64 0.64
C TYR A 88 -6.37 -9.34 1.15
N LEU A 89 -5.22 -8.71 1.02
CA LEU A 89 -3.97 -9.27 1.53
C LEU A 89 -3.96 -9.37 3.06
N CYS A 90 -4.51 -8.39 3.78
CA CYS A 90 -4.67 -8.48 5.23
C CYS A 90 -5.59 -9.62 5.66
N LEU A 91 -6.65 -9.89 4.90
CA LEU A 91 -7.63 -10.94 5.21
C LEU A 91 -7.15 -12.35 4.87
N TYR A 92 -6.40 -12.49 3.77
CA TYR A 92 -5.92 -13.79 3.28
C TYR A 92 -4.46 -14.09 3.64
N GLY A 93 -3.69 -13.06 4.02
CA GLY A 93 -2.27 -13.14 4.34
C GLY A 93 -1.39 -13.25 3.10
N ILE A 94 -1.41 -14.39 2.44
CA ILE A 94 -0.68 -14.69 1.22
C ILE A 94 -1.59 -15.41 0.23
N MET A 95 -1.45 -15.12 -1.06
CA MET A 95 -2.19 -15.76 -2.13
C MET A 95 -1.35 -15.79 -3.43
N THR A 96 -1.69 -16.67 -4.35
CA THR A 96 -1.09 -16.62 -5.69
C THR A 96 -1.46 -15.33 -6.40
N VAL A 97 -0.69 -14.97 -7.43
CA VAL A 97 -0.99 -13.78 -8.24
C VAL A 97 -2.38 -13.92 -8.90
N ASP A 98 -2.73 -15.11 -9.37
CA ASP A 98 -4.03 -15.36 -10.02
C ASP A 98 -5.20 -15.20 -9.02
N GLU A 99 -5.09 -15.81 -7.81
CA GLU A 99 -6.07 -15.63 -6.73
C GLU A 99 -6.26 -14.15 -6.36
N PHE A 100 -5.17 -13.40 -6.30
CA PHE A 100 -5.23 -11.96 -6.03
C PHE A 100 -5.98 -11.20 -7.13
N PHE A 101 -5.66 -11.48 -8.39
CA PHE A 101 -6.35 -10.83 -9.51
C PHE A 101 -7.84 -11.20 -9.56
N ASP A 102 -8.22 -12.43 -9.25
CA ASP A 102 -9.63 -12.82 -9.12
C ASP A 102 -10.37 -11.97 -8.06
N LYS A 103 -9.72 -11.73 -6.90
CA LYS A 103 -10.28 -10.85 -5.87
C LYS A 103 -10.35 -9.38 -6.32
N MET A 104 -9.37 -8.92 -7.05
CA MET A 104 -9.42 -7.57 -7.61
C MET A 104 -10.52 -7.43 -8.69
N LEU A 105 -10.85 -8.49 -9.41
CA LEU A 105 -12.00 -8.50 -10.32
C LEU A 105 -13.33 -8.45 -9.56
N ASP A 106 -13.48 -9.18 -8.44
CA ASP A 106 -14.65 -9.05 -7.55
C ASP A 106 -14.83 -7.57 -7.11
N TYR A 107 -13.72 -6.89 -6.75
CA TYR A 107 -13.76 -5.47 -6.41
C TYR A 107 -14.10 -4.57 -7.61
N TRP A 108 -13.57 -4.87 -8.79
CA TRP A 108 -13.87 -4.11 -10.01
C TRP A 108 -15.36 -4.14 -10.34
N GLU A 109 -16.00 -5.31 -10.30
CA GLU A 109 -17.43 -5.47 -10.51
C GLU A 109 -18.25 -4.70 -9.46
N PHE A 110 -17.82 -4.74 -8.19
CA PHE A 110 -18.45 -4.01 -7.10
C PHE A 110 -18.36 -2.50 -7.27
N SER A 111 -17.18 -1.98 -7.63
CA SER A 111 -16.95 -0.54 -7.77
C SER A 111 -17.64 0.07 -8.99
N GLY A 112 -17.73 -0.66 -10.10
CA GLY A 112 -18.39 -0.26 -11.34
C GLY A 112 -17.82 1.01 -11.99
N ARG A 113 -16.62 1.47 -11.59
CA ARG A 113 -16.09 2.79 -11.95
C ARG A 113 -15.38 2.87 -13.29
N HIS A 114 -14.78 1.78 -13.75
CA HIS A 114 -13.84 1.81 -14.87
C HIS A 114 -14.07 0.68 -15.87
N SER A 115 -13.56 0.83 -17.10
CA SER A 115 -13.42 -0.31 -18.00
C SER A 115 -12.44 -1.33 -17.41
N LEU A 116 -12.61 -2.60 -17.73
CA LEU A 116 -11.74 -3.67 -17.26
C LEU A 116 -10.27 -3.42 -17.64
N GLU A 117 -10.02 -2.94 -18.86
CA GLU A 117 -8.68 -2.62 -19.34
C GLU A 117 -8.01 -1.53 -18.47
N PHE A 118 -8.72 -0.43 -18.19
CA PHE A 118 -8.20 0.66 -17.35
C PHE A 118 -7.94 0.16 -15.94
N PHE A 119 -8.88 -0.58 -15.36
CA PHE A 119 -8.73 -1.13 -14.01
C PHE A 119 -7.54 -2.10 -13.93
N THR A 120 -7.38 -3.01 -14.87
CA THR A 120 -6.27 -3.96 -14.91
C THR A 120 -4.94 -3.23 -14.97
N ASN A 121 -4.81 -2.21 -15.82
CA ASN A 121 -3.61 -1.38 -15.89
C ASN A 121 -3.35 -0.65 -14.56
N MET A 122 -4.39 -0.14 -13.90
CA MET A 122 -4.26 0.53 -12.60
C MET A 122 -3.72 -0.42 -11.53
N VAL A 123 -4.21 -1.67 -11.48
CA VAL A 123 -3.73 -2.70 -10.55
C VAL A 123 -2.26 -3.06 -10.85
N TYR A 124 -1.91 -3.29 -12.12
CA TYR A 124 -0.54 -3.64 -12.51
C TYR A 124 0.47 -2.53 -12.21
N GLU A 125 0.07 -1.27 -12.40
CA GLU A 125 0.96 -0.12 -12.22
C GLU A 125 0.99 0.41 -10.79
N SER A 126 0.07 -0.04 -9.93
CA SER A 126 0.06 0.36 -8.52
C SER A 126 1.37 -0.02 -7.82
N PRO A 127 2.05 0.94 -7.16
CA PRO A 127 3.22 0.64 -6.35
C PRO A 127 2.88 -0.21 -5.14
N VAL A 128 1.68 -0.04 -4.56
CA VAL A 128 1.19 -0.86 -3.45
C VAL A 128 1.16 -2.33 -3.85
N VAL A 129 0.54 -2.63 -5.00
CA VAL A 129 0.48 -3.99 -5.53
C VAL A 129 1.88 -4.51 -5.86
N LYS A 130 2.77 -3.68 -6.42
CA LYS A 130 4.16 -4.05 -6.71
C LYS A 130 4.96 -4.37 -5.45
N LEU A 131 4.76 -3.63 -4.35
CA LEU A 131 5.43 -3.87 -3.06
C LEU A 131 4.96 -5.15 -2.38
N CYS A 132 3.73 -5.60 -2.65
CA CYS A 132 3.17 -6.83 -2.09
C CYS A 132 3.59 -8.10 -2.83
N ARG A 133 4.34 -8.00 -3.92
CA ARG A 133 4.83 -9.18 -4.68
C ARG A 133 6.04 -9.78 -4.01
N VAL A 134 6.00 -11.09 -3.83
CA VAL A 134 7.11 -11.88 -3.30
C VAL A 134 7.35 -13.09 -4.21
N ASP A 135 8.62 -13.49 -4.33
CA ASP A 135 9.02 -14.70 -5.03
C ASP A 135 9.42 -15.76 -3.99
N SER A 136 8.81 -16.93 -4.04
CA SER A 136 9.11 -18.05 -3.16
C SER A 136 9.11 -19.35 -3.95
N GLY A 137 10.17 -20.15 -3.82
CA GLY A 137 10.28 -21.45 -4.51
C GLY A 137 10.21 -21.39 -6.05
N GLY A 138 10.44 -20.22 -6.66
CA GLY A 138 10.31 -19.98 -8.11
C GLY A 138 8.90 -19.62 -8.57
N GLU A 139 7.96 -19.52 -7.65
CA GLU A 139 6.60 -19.05 -7.88
C GLU A 139 6.40 -17.62 -7.34
N ARG A 140 5.43 -16.92 -7.91
CA ARG A 140 5.08 -15.55 -7.50
C ARG A 140 3.81 -15.53 -6.68
N PHE A 141 3.89 -14.84 -5.56
CA PHE A 141 2.79 -14.64 -4.64
C PHE A 141 2.53 -13.15 -4.40
N MET A 142 1.34 -12.87 -3.90
CA MET A 142 0.97 -11.59 -3.31
C MET A 142 0.88 -11.79 -1.79
N CYS A 143 1.61 -10.96 -1.04
CA CYS A 143 1.74 -11.10 0.41
C CYS A 143 1.40 -9.77 1.11
N ALA A 144 0.73 -9.85 2.23
CA ALA A 144 0.51 -8.66 3.06
C ALA A 144 1.87 -8.08 3.52
N PRO A 145 2.04 -6.74 3.49
CA PRO A 145 3.34 -6.11 3.78
C PRO A 145 3.89 -6.37 5.19
N ASN A 146 3.03 -6.76 6.13
CA ASN A 146 3.40 -7.07 7.52
C ASN A 146 3.82 -8.52 7.75
N ILE A 147 3.90 -9.34 6.71
CA ILE A 147 4.36 -10.72 6.78
C ILE A 147 5.86 -10.75 6.55
N PHE A 148 6.61 -11.12 7.59
CA PHE A 148 8.08 -11.14 7.55
C PHE A 148 8.65 -12.41 6.93
N ASP A 149 7.93 -13.53 7.05
CA ASP A 149 8.35 -14.83 6.53
C ASP A 149 7.22 -15.45 5.69
N PRO A 150 7.17 -15.16 4.38
CA PRO A 150 6.18 -15.73 3.48
C PRO A 150 6.30 -17.26 3.34
N ASP A 151 7.51 -17.79 3.41
CA ASP A 151 7.77 -19.24 3.24
C ASP A 151 7.16 -20.02 4.39
N GLU A 152 7.29 -19.54 5.64
CA GLU A 152 6.66 -20.18 6.80
C GLU A 152 5.14 -20.26 6.67
N ILE A 153 4.51 -19.20 6.12
CA ILE A 153 3.06 -19.19 5.93
C ILE A 153 2.64 -20.14 4.82
N LEU A 154 3.40 -20.21 3.73
CA LEU A 154 3.15 -21.14 2.64
C LEU A 154 3.28 -22.59 3.08
N ASP A 155 4.30 -22.91 3.87
CA ASP A 155 4.48 -24.25 4.43
C ASP A 155 3.31 -24.64 5.34
N ARG A 156 2.89 -23.74 6.25
CA ARG A 156 1.70 -23.96 7.08
C ARG A 156 0.42 -24.11 6.27
N ARG A 157 0.24 -23.29 5.22
CA ARG A 157 -0.92 -23.41 4.33
C ARG A 157 -0.97 -24.77 3.63
N ASN A 158 0.17 -25.31 3.24
CA ASN A 158 0.29 -26.64 2.63
C ASN A 158 -0.06 -27.77 3.61
N GLU A 159 0.27 -27.62 4.91
CA GLU A 159 -0.15 -28.55 5.96
C GLU A 159 -1.67 -28.63 6.12
N TYR A 160 -2.39 -27.52 5.84
CA TYR A 160 -3.84 -27.43 5.88
C TYR A 160 -4.52 -27.63 4.51
N ALA A 161 -3.83 -28.19 3.52
CA ALA A 161 -4.32 -28.39 2.15
C ALA A 161 -5.61 -29.27 2.04
N GLY A 162 -6.10 -29.84 3.15
CA GLY A 162 -7.40 -30.50 3.23
C GLY A 162 -8.60 -29.59 3.52
N ILE A 163 -8.40 -28.28 3.68
CA ILE A 163 -9.49 -27.32 3.88
C ILE A 163 -9.99 -26.90 2.49
N GLU A 164 -11.06 -27.51 2.04
CA GLU A 164 -11.64 -27.33 0.67
C GLU A 164 -12.19 -25.92 0.41
N SER A 165 -12.36 -25.06 1.42
CA SER A 165 -12.84 -23.69 1.21
C SER A 165 -12.33 -22.72 2.28
N LEU A 166 -11.51 -21.77 1.86
CA LEU A 166 -11.28 -20.57 2.65
C LEU A 166 -12.54 -19.70 2.61
N ARG A 167 -12.84 -19.02 3.73
CA ARG A 167 -13.92 -18.03 3.76
C ARG A 167 -13.71 -17.01 2.63
N ARG A 168 -14.75 -16.76 1.86
CA ARG A 168 -14.75 -15.67 0.87
C ARG A 168 -15.10 -14.37 1.58
N PHE A 169 -14.27 -13.37 1.42
CA PHE A 169 -14.52 -12.02 1.91
C PHE A 169 -15.07 -11.16 0.77
N SER A 170 -16.02 -10.28 1.12
CA SER A 170 -16.61 -9.35 0.16
C SER A 170 -15.69 -8.15 -0.10
N PRO A 171 -15.89 -7.39 -1.20
CA PRO A 171 -15.18 -6.15 -1.44
C PRO A 171 -15.31 -5.13 -0.29
N GLU A 172 -16.48 -5.04 0.35
CA GLU A 172 -16.70 -4.16 1.50
C GLU A 172 -15.87 -4.58 2.72
N GLU A 173 -15.77 -5.89 2.97
CA GLU A 173 -14.90 -6.42 4.04
C GLU A 173 -13.43 -6.12 3.75
N ALA A 174 -13.01 -6.23 2.49
CA ALA A 174 -11.66 -5.89 2.07
C ALA A 174 -11.38 -4.40 2.24
N LEU A 175 -12.25 -3.51 1.79
CA LEU A 175 -12.11 -2.06 1.98
C LEU A 175 -11.99 -1.71 3.47
N LYS A 176 -12.83 -2.31 4.32
CA LYS A 176 -12.78 -2.09 5.76
C LYS A 176 -11.47 -2.58 6.38
N ALA A 177 -10.99 -3.75 5.96
CA ALA A 177 -9.71 -4.29 6.44
C ALA A 177 -8.52 -3.44 5.96
N GLY A 178 -8.56 -2.96 4.72
CA GLY A 178 -7.53 -2.09 4.16
C GLY A 178 -7.46 -0.71 4.82
N ALA A 179 -8.62 -0.16 5.22
CA ALA A 179 -8.67 1.12 5.96
C ALA A 179 -7.99 1.04 7.35
N GLY A 180 -7.95 -0.15 7.96
CA GLY A 180 -7.24 -0.39 9.21
C GLY A 180 -5.79 -0.86 9.04
N SER A 181 -5.34 -1.01 7.81
CA SER A 181 -3.97 -1.41 7.51
C SER A 181 -2.99 -0.30 7.91
N PRO A 182 -1.87 -0.64 8.56
CA PRO A 182 -0.82 0.33 8.87
C PRO A 182 -0.03 0.79 7.63
N TYR A 183 -0.39 0.30 6.44
CA TYR A 183 0.29 0.57 5.16
C TYR A 183 -0.61 1.33 4.19
#